data_9cbc45b962a3eb8ed024c2448cdffbe7
#
_entry.id   9cbc45b962a3eb8ed024c2448cdffbe7
#
_cell.length_a   1.000
_cell.length_b   1.000
_cell.length_c   1.000
_cell.angle_alpha   90.00
_cell.angle_beta   90.00
_cell.angle_gamma   90.00
#
_symmetry.space_group_name_H-M   'P 1'
#
loop_
_entity.id
_entity.type
_entity.pdbx_description
1 polymer ?
#
loop_
_entity_poly.entity_id
_entity_poly.type
_entity_poly.pdbx_seq_one_letter_code
_entity_poly.pdbx_strand_id
1 'polypeptide(L)'
;EWQIAREFVKYPQYFGIFQSCNLGSKTNSWCCNCAKCLYVYILLAAFLDDDVLTGIFGCNMLEKQELSDMLDGLVLDGEDKPFECVGTKDEVRLSLEMAWERRKSDPPALLKRWRSLFPEYAPVSLENYFDRDNFVPEEFKYLLGEMQ
;
A
#
# COMPACT_ATOMS: atom_id res chain seq x y z
N GLU A 1 6.09 5.56 -3.04
CA GLU A 1 5.91 4.18 -2.58
C GLU A 1 5.02 3.37 -3.55
N TRP A 2 3.91 3.93 -4.05
CA TRP A 2 3.04 3.25 -5.01
C TRP A 2 3.78 2.83 -6.30
N GLN A 3 4.62 3.70 -6.85
CA GLN A 3 5.45 3.38 -8.03
C GLN A 3 6.45 2.25 -7.71
N ILE A 4 7.02 2.25 -6.51
CA ILE A 4 7.93 1.18 -6.05
C ILE A 4 7.17 -0.15 -5.97
N ALA A 5 5.95 -0.16 -5.41
CA ALA A 5 5.12 -1.35 -5.35
C ALA A 5 4.79 -1.89 -6.76
N ARG A 6 4.43 -0.99 -7.70
CA ARG A 6 4.17 -1.34 -9.10
C ARG A 6 5.37 -2.02 -9.78
N GLU A 7 6.58 -1.52 -9.52
CA GLU A 7 7.78 -2.14 -10.05
C GLU A 7 8.12 -3.44 -9.32
N PHE A 8 8.02 -3.47 -7.99
CA PHE A 8 8.35 -4.63 -7.17
C PHE A 8 7.57 -5.89 -7.55
N VAL A 9 6.27 -5.75 -7.87
CA VAL A 9 5.43 -6.92 -8.23
C VAL A 9 5.87 -7.64 -9.49
N LYS A 10 6.74 -7.05 -10.30
CA LYS A 10 7.35 -7.68 -11.49
C LYS A 10 8.46 -8.69 -11.12
N TYR A 11 8.85 -8.74 -9.85
CA TYR A 11 9.98 -9.54 -9.36
C TYR A 11 9.54 -10.56 -8.28
N PRO A 12 8.70 -11.56 -8.63
CA PRO A 12 8.12 -12.50 -7.66
C PRO A 12 9.16 -13.33 -6.89
N GLN A 13 10.38 -13.49 -7.43
CA GLN A 13 11.48 -14.18 -6.77
C GLN A 13 11.90 -13.51 -5.44
N TYR A 14 11.53 -12.25 -5.21
CA TYR A 14 11.84 -11.53 -3.97
C TYR A 14 10.70 -11.51 -2.95
N PHE A 15 9.51 -12.02 -3.28
CA PHE A 15 8.36 -11.97 -2.38
C PHE A 15 8.61 -12.70 -1.06
N GLY A 16 9.30 -13.84 -1.10
CA GLY A 16 9.58 -14.64 0.09
C GLY A 16 10.66 -14.08 1.03
N ILE A 17 11.45 -13.10 0.57
CA ILE A 17 12.51 -12.46 1.37
C ILE A 17 12.20 -10.99 1.70
N PHE A 18 11.18 -10.42 1.06
CA PHE A 18 10.77 -9.04 1.30
C PHE A 18 10.08 -8.91 2.65
N GLN A 19 10.59 -8.02 3.47
CA GLN A 19 10.01 -7.73 4.78
C GLN A 19 10.35 -6.32 5.25
N SER A 20 9.35 -5.61 5.77
CA SER A 20 9.52 -4.27 6.33
C SER A 20 8.74 -4.05 7.63
N CYS A 21 8.25 -5.12 8.28
CA CYS A 21 7.54 -5.03 9.55
C CYS A 21 8.50 -4.71 10.70
N ASN A 22 8.25 -3.60 11.42
CA ASN A 22 9.08 -3.20 12.55
C ASN A 22 8.96 -4.19 13.72
N LEU A 23 7.74 -4.65 14.04
CA LEU A 23 7.48 -5.59 15.12
C LEU A 23 8.00 -7.00 14.82
N GLY A 24 7.91 -7.42 13.56
CA GLY A 24 8.35 -8.73 13.10
C GLY A 24 9.83 -8.82 12.72
N SER A 25 10.59 -7.71 12.81
CA SER A 25 11.98 -7.65 12.37
C SER A 25 12.91 -8.69 13.05
N LYS A 26 12.64 -9.01 14.34
CA LYS A 26 13.43 -9.99 15.09
C LYS A 26 13.13 -11.45 14.72
N THR A 27 11.94 -11.72 14.20
CA THR A 27 11.46 -13.06 13.86
C THR A 27 11.39 -13.28 12.35
N ASN A 28 11.79 -12.29 11.58
CA ASN A 28 11.70 -12.29 10.13
C ASN A 28 10.28 -12.66 9.66
N SER A 29 9.26 -11.94 10.19
CA SER A 29 7.84 -12.20 9.92
C SER A 29 7.04 -10.91 9.84
N TRP A 30 5.92 -10.93 9.11
CA TRP A 30 4.92 -9.88 9.14
C TRP A 30 4.04 -10.06 10.37
N CYS A 31 3.87 -9.01 11.20
CA CYS A 31 2.98 -9.12 12.38
C CYS A 31 1.49 -9.08 11.99
N CYS A 32 1.17 -8.60 10.79
CA CYS A 32 -0.19 -8.47 10.27
C CYS A 32 -1.16 -7.69 11.18
N ASN A 33 -0.63 -6.81 12.04
CA ASN A 33 -1.42 -6.08 13.04
C ASN A 33 -0.84 -4.68 13.34
N CYS A 34 -0.06 -4.09 12.44
CA CYS A 34 0.43 -2.73 12.55
C CYS A 34 0.16 -1.93 11.27
N ALA A 35 0.19 -0.60 11.38
CA ALA A 35 -0.10 0.30 10.28
C ALA A 35 0.84 0.10 9.09
N LYS A 36 2.11 -0.20 9.35
CA LYS A 36 3.07 -0.48 8.28
C LYS A 36 2.75 -1.76 7.52
N CYS A 37 2.37 -2.85 8.21
CA CYS A 37 1.93 -4.07 7.54
C CYS A 37 0.69 -3.82 6.69
N LEU A 38 -0.32 -3.13 7.25
CA LEU A 38 -1.55 -2.80 6.54
C LEU A 38 -1.26 -1.93 5.32
N TYR A 39 -0.45 -0.90 5.49
CA TYR A 39 -0.05 0.00 4.41
C TYR A 39 0.60 -0.77 3.25
N VAL A 40 1.65 -1.56 3.53
CA VAL A 40 2.34 -2.34 2.49
C VAL A 40 1.41 -3.37 1.85
N TYR A 41 0.55 -4.01 2.66
CA TYR A 41 -0.46 -4.94 2.14
C TYR A 41 -1.39 -4.26 1.12
N ILE A 42 -1.92 -3.07 1.47
CA ILE A 42 -2.81 -2.29 0.59
C ILE A 42 -2.10 -1.91 -0.72
N LEU A 43 -0.85 -1.43 -0.65
CA LEU A 43 -0.09 -1.09 -1.86
C LEU A 43 0.05 -2.30 -2.79
N LEU A 44 0.37 -3.48 -2.25
CA LEU A 44 0.53 -4.69 -3.05
C LEU A 44 -0.81 -5.25 -3.53
N ALA A 45 -1.89 -5.09 -2.75
CA ALA A 45 -3.25 -5.53 -3.12
C ALA A 45 -3.81 -4.83 -4.36
N ALA A 46 -3.27 -3.65 -4.71
CA ALA A 46 -3.56 -2.99 -5.98
C ALA A 46 -3.13 -3.82 -7.21
N PHE A 47 -2.13 -4.69 -7.06
CA PHE A 47 -1.49 -5.39 -8.16
C PHE A 47 -1.55 -6.92 -8.06
N LEU A 48 -1.62 -7.48 -6.85
CA LEU A 48 -1.54 -8.92 -6.56
C LEU A 48 -2.88 -9.50 -6.11
N ASP A 49 -3.06 -10.78 -6.38
CA ASP A 49 -4.23 -11.55 -5.93
C ASP A 49 -4.05 -12.06 -4.49
N ASP A 50 -5.15 -12.43 -3.85
CA ASP A 50 -5.18 -12.76 -2.41
C ASP A 50 -4.32 -13.97 -2.04
N ASP A 51 -4.21 -14.97 -2.92
CA ASP A 51 -3.35 -16.13 -2.69
C ASP A 51 -1.87 -15.73 -2.61
N VAL A 52 -1.43 -14.84 -3.50
CA VAL A 52 -0.06 -14.33 -3.51
C VAL A 52 0.20 -13.47 -2.28
N LEU A 53 -0.74 -12.58 -1.93
CA LEU A 53 -0.65 -11.73 -0.74
C LEU A 53 -0.58 -12.58 0.54
N THR A 54 -1.43 -13.61 0.62
CA THR A 54 -1.42 -14.55 1.76
C THR A 54 -0.09 -15.31 1.84
N GLY A 55 0.50 -15.65 0.70
CA GLY A 55 1.83 -16.25 0.64
C GLY A 55 2.94 -15.33 1.17
N ILE A 56 2.83 -14.01 0.93
CA ILE A 56 3.82 -13.01 1.41
C ILE A 56 3.63 -12.74 2.90
N PHE A 57 2.39 -12.48 3.33
CA PHE A 57 2.08 -11.97 4.68
C PHE A 57 1.70 -13.07 5.70
N GLY A 58 1.30 -14.24 5.23
CA GLY A 58 0.80 -15.33 6.06
C GLY A 58 -0.68 -15.17 6.46
N CYS A 59 -1.36 -14.12 5.99
CA CYS A 59 -2.77 -13.86 6.28
C CYS A 59 -3.41 -12.94 5.24
N ASN A 60 -4.74 -12.95 5.13
CA ASN A 60 -5.47 -11.92 4.38
C ASN A 60 -5.81 -10.75 5.32
N MET A 61 -5.07 -9.65 5.20
CA MET A 61 -5.29 -8.47 6.05
C MET A 61 -6.55 -7.69 5.67
N LEU A 62 -7.02 -7.77 4.42
CA LEU A 62 -8.24 -7.07 3.99
C LEU A 62 -9.51 -7.66 4.63
N GLU A 63 -9.47 -8.89 5.12
CA GLU A 63 -10.58 -9.51 5.86
C GLU A 63 -10.60 -9.14 7.35
N LYS A 64 -9.54 -8.55 7.87
CA LYS A 64 -9.41 -8.22 9.29
C LYS A 64 -10.18 -6.96 9.67
N GLN A 65 -11.43 -7.12 10.09
CA GLN A 65 -12.30 -6.01 10.48
C GLN A 65 -11.74 -5.21 11.67
N GLU A 66 -10.95 -5.84 12.54
CA GLU A 66 -10.25 -5.19 13.65
C GLU A 66 -9.22 -4.12 13.21
N LEU A 67 -8.82 -4.11 11.96
CA LEU A 67 -7.93 -3.09 11.39
C LEU A 67 -8.67 -1.86 10.84
N SER A 68 -9.98 -1.75 11.01
CA SER A 68 -10.80 -0.66 10.45
C SER A 68 -10.35 0.72 10.91
N ASP A 69 -10.11 0.90 12.21
CA ASP A 69 -9.66 2.20 12.76
C ASP A 69 -8.27 2.59 12.21
N MET A 70 -7.42 1.59 12.02
CA MET A 70 -6.10 1.79 11.42
C MET A 70 -6.21 2.17 9.95
N LEU A 71 -7.12 1.56 9.20
CA LEU A 71 -7.44 1.95 7.83
C LEU A 71 -7.92 3.39 7.77
N ASP A 72 -8.84 3.79 8.68
CA ASP A 72 -9.38 5.15 8.76
C ASP A 72 -8.26 6.18 8.92
N GLY A 73 -7.31 5.94 9.84
CA GLY A 73 -6.13 6.79 10.02
C GLY A 73 -5.22 6.89 8.78
N LEU A 74 -5.21 5.85 7.94
CA LEU A 74 -4.45 5.86 6.69
C LEU A 74 -5.14 6.62 5.55
N VAL A 75 -6.49 6.79 5.60
CA VAL A 75 -7.25 7.33 4.47
C VAL A 75 -8.00 8.63 4.76
N LEU A 76 -8.43 8.90 6.01
CA LEU A 76 -9.25 10.07 6.32
C LEU A 76 -8.40 11.33 6.51
N ASP A 77 -8.88 12.45 5.98
CA ASP A 77 -8.32 13.76 6.28
C ASP A 77 -8.76 14.21 7.68
N GLY A 78 -7.85 14.82 8.42
CA GLY A 78 -8.11 15.25 9.80
C GLY A 78 -7.84 14.18 10.87
N GLU A 79 -7.72 12.90 10.49
CA GLU A 79 -7.23 11.86 11.38
C GLU A 79 -5.70 11.87 11.47
N ASP A 80 -5.20 11.59 12.67
CA ASP A 80 -3.75 11.47 12.89
C ASP A 80 -3.22 10.28 12.11
N LYS A 81 -2.28 10.57 11.20
CA LYS A 81 -1.58 9.52 10.48
C LYS A 81 -0.80 8.65 11.48
N PRO A 82 -0.89 7.31 11.39
CA PRO A 82 -0.11 6.44 12.26
C PRO A 82 1.37 6.82 12.28
N PHE A 83 1.97 6.86 13.48
CA PHE A 83 3.38 7.18 13.69
C PHE A 83 4.28 6.02 13.24
N GLU A 84 4.21 5.72 11.94
CA GLU A 84 5.04 4.71 11.28
C GLU A 84 5.47 5.23 9.90
N CYS A 85 6.49 4.60 9.31
CA CYS A 85 6.91 4.91 7.94
C CYS A 85 5.89 4.38 6.94
N VAL A 86 4.81 5.12 6.76
CA VAL A 86 3.77 4.89 5.76
C VAL A 86 3.73 6.09 4.79
N GLY A 87 3.40 5.83 3.54
CA GLY A 87 3.40 6.84 2.48
C GLY A 87 2.27 7.87 2.60
N THR A 88 1.83 8.41 1.51
CA THR A 88 0.77 9.43 1.46
C THR A 88 -0.62 8.80 1.47
N LYS A 89 -1.64 9.59 1.89
CA LYS A 89 -3.04 9.16 1.84
C LYS A 89 -3.49 8.89 0.41
N ASP A 90 -2.98 9.64 -0.55
CA ASP A 90 -3.32 9.45 -1.97
C ASP A 90 -2.80 8.12 -2.52
N GLU A 91 -1.61 7.68 -2.10
CA GLU A 91 -1.10 6.36 -2.47
C GLU A 91 -1.97 5.23 -1.90
N VAL A 92 -2.42 5.37 -0.64
CA VAL A 92 -3.31 4.39 -0.01
C VAL A 92 -4.68 4.39 -0.69
N ARG A 93 -5.28 5.56 -0.91
CA ARG A 93 -6.60 5.71 -1.55
C ARG A 93 -6.60 5.14 -2.97
N LEU A 94 -5.58 5.46 -3.77
CA LEU A 94 -5.43 4.89 -5.12
C LEU A 94 -5.31 3.36 -5.07
N SER A 95 -4.49 2.85 -4.15
CA SER A 95 -4.27 1.40 -4.02
C SER A 95 -5.54 0.66 -3.59
N LEU A 96 -6.33 1.25 -2.68
CA LEU A 96 -7.61 0.71 -2.25
C LEU A 96 -8.64 0.70 -3.39
N GLU A 97 -8.67 1.75 -4.21
CA GLU A 97 -9.54 1.78 -5.39
C GLU A 97 -9.17 0.70 -6.39
N MET A 98 -7.89 0.54 -6.69
CA MET A 98 -7.40 -0.53 -7.56
C MET A 98 -7.71 -1.92 -6.98
N ALA A 99 -7.50 -2.11 -5.67
CA ALA A 99 -7.82 -3.35 -4.97
C ALA A 99 -9.32 -3.66 -4.98
N TRP A 100 -10.18 -2.63 -4.85
CA TRP A 100 -11.63 -2.74 -4.97
C TRP A 100 -12.04 -3.23 -6.36
N GLU A 101 -11.52 -2.60 -7.42
CA GLU A 101 -11.85 -2.99 -8.80
C GLU A 101 -11.50 -4.46 -9.10
N ARG A 102 -10.42 -4.96 -8.49
CA ARG A 102 -10.01 -6.37 -8.62
C ARG A 102 -10.90 -7.34 -7.85
N ARG A 103 -11.57 -6.89 -6.77
CA ARG A 103 -12.31 -7.73 -5.80
C ARG A 103 -13.79 -7.38 -5.67
N LYS A 104 -14.33 -6.55 -6.55
CA LYS A 104 -15.70 -6.02 -6.43
C LYS A 104 -16.81 -7.06 -6.49
N SER A 105 -16.53 -8.27 -6.99
CA SER A 105 -17.50 -9.37 -6.99
C SER A 105 -17.72 -9.97 -5.59
N ASP A 106 -16.68 -9.98 -4.76
CA ASP A 106 -16.73 -10.44 -3.36
C ASP A 106 -15.71 -9.64 -2.53
N PRO A 107 -16.00 -8.39 -2.22
CA PRO A 107 -15.05 -7.51 -1.55
C PRO A 107 -14.87 -7.89 -0.08
N PRO A 108 -13.61 -7.99 0.40
CA PRO A 108 -13.30 -8.22 1.80
C PRO A 108 -13.70 -7.05 2.71
N ALA A 109 -13.68 -7.27 4.03
CA ALA A 109 -14.22 -6.35 5.03
C ALA A 109 -13.67 -4.93 4.93
N LEU A 110 -12.34 -4.78 4.80
CA LEU A 110 -11.72 -3.44 4.72
C LEU A 110 -12.02 -2.73 3.41
N LEU A 111 -12.23 -3.43 2.30
CA LEU A 111 -12.67 -2.81 1.05
C LEU A 111 -14.13 -2.38 1.11
N LYS A 112 -14.99 -3.13 1.80
CA LYS A 112 -16.37 -2.67 2.10
C LYS A 112 -16.35 -1.39 2.95
N ARG A 113 -15.46 -1.34 3.97
CA ARG A 113 -15.24 -0.12 4.76
C ARG A 113 -14.77 1.03 3.90
N TRP A 114 -13.73 0.82 3.06
CA TRP A 114 -13.25 1.80 2.10
C TRP A 114 -14.39 2.38 1.25
N ARG A 115 -15.19 1.54 0.61
CA ARG A 115 -16.29 1.97 -0.26
C ARG A 115 -17.39 2.72 0.51
N SER A 116 -17.62 2.39 1.78
CA SER A 116 -18.57 3.13 2.63
C SER A 116 -18.10 4.55 2.97
N LEU A 117 -16.78 4.75 3.14
CA LEU A 117 -16.17 6.05 3.39
C LEU A 117 -16.06 6.90 2.12
N PHE A 118 -15.79 6.26 0.98
CA PHE A 118 -15.58 6.90 -0.32
C PHE A 118 -16.46 6.22 -1.39
N PRO A 119 -17.80 6.50 -1.39
CA PRO A 119 -18.74 5.90 -2.34
C PRO A 119 -18.39 6.24 -3.79
N GLU A 120 -17.92 7.46 -4.02
CA GLU A 120 -17.49 7.97 -5.32
C GLU A 120 -16.07 8.54 -5.15
N TYR A 121 -15.06 7.72 -5.45
CA TYR A 121 -13.67 8.15 -5.41
C TYR A 121 -13.14 8.37 -6.83
N ALA A 122 -12.62 9.57 -7.09
CA ALA A 122 -11.89 9.89 -8.31
C ALA A 122 -10.39 9.75 -8.05
N PRO A 123 -9.73 8.71 -8.57
CA PRO A 123 -8.31 8.48 -8.27
C PRO A 123 -7.41 9.57 -8.84
N VAL A 124 -6.41 9.95 -8.06
CA VAL A 124 -5.31 10.81 -8.51
C VAL A 124 -4.34 9.95 -9.33
N SER A 125 -3.86 10.47 -10.45
CA SER A 125 -2.83 9.77 -11.22
C SER A 125 -1.47 9.91 -10.53
N LEU A 126 -0.88 8.78 -10.15
CA LEU A 126 0.48 8.71 -9.58
C LEU A 126 1.50 8.07 -10.54
N GLU A 127 1.09 7.72 -11.76
CA GLU A 127 1.94 7.00 -12.71
C GLU A 127 3.20 7.76 -13.09
N ASN A 128 3.06 9.06 -13.31
CA ASN A 128 4.16 9.96 -13.69
C ASN A 128 4.42 11.02 -12.62
N TYR A 129 3.97 10.75 -11.37
CA TYR A 129 4.23 11.68 -10.29
C TYR A 129 5.71 11.70 -9.97
N PHE A 130 6.30 12.87 -10.05
CA PHE A 130 7.66 13.15 -9.66
C PHE A 130 7.69 14.42 -8.82
N ASP A 131 8.18 14.30 -7.59
CA ASP A 131 8.42 15.46 -6.75
C ASP A 131 9.66 16.21 -7.24
N ARG A 132 9.45 17.40 -7.77
CA ARG A 132 10.53 18.27 -8.27
C ARG A 132 11.29 18.96 -7.14
N ASP A 133 10.70 19.05 -5.95
CA ASP A 133 11.36 19.55 -4.75
C ASP A 133 12.06 18.39 -4.03
N ASN A 134 13.20 18.00 -4.56
CA ASN A 134 14.00 16.89 -4.07
C ASN A 134 15.47 17.32 -3.87
N PHE A 135 16.17 16.58 -3.01
CA PHE A 135 17.57 16.81 -2.67
C PHE A 135 18.55 15.94 -3.47
N VAL A 136 18.15 15.43 -4.63
CA VAL A 136 19.05 14.66 -5.50
C VAL A 136 20.14 15.59 -6.03
N PRO A 137 21.44 15.27 -5.81
CA PRO A 137 22.54 16.05 -6.34
C PRO A 137 22.45 16.23 -7.87
N GLU A 138 22.84 17.39 -8.36
CA GLU A 138 22.75 17.75 -9.79
C GLU A 138 23.36 16.67 -10.71
N GLU A 139 24.49 16.10 -10.30
CA GLU A 139 25.21 15.07 -11.04
C GLU A 139 24.42 13.77 -11.25
N PHE A 140 23.33 13.54 -10.46
CA PHE A 140 22.45 12.36 -10.59
C PHE A 140 21.06 12.70 -11.15
N LYS A 141 20.75 13.98 -11.39
CA LYS A 141 19.42 14.39 -11.89
C LYS A 141 19.07 13.80 -13.25
N TYR A 142 20.08 13.45 -14.05
CA TYR A 142 19.85 12.80 -15.33
C TYR A 142 19.16 11.44 -15.20
N LEU A 143 19.37 10.72 -14.07
CA LEU A 143 18.71 9.44 -13.79
C LEU A 143 17.19 9.60 -13.57
N LEU A 144 16.75 10.79 -13.16
CA LEU A 144 15.33 11.07 -12.91
C LEU A 144 14.57 11.37 -14.20
N GLY A 145 15.27 11.81 -15.27
CA GLY A 145 14.67 12.05 -16.59
C GLY A 145 14.26 10.79 -17.34
N GLU A 146 14.82 9.63 -16.99
CA GLU A 146 14.49 8.34 -17.58
C GLU A 146 13.23 7.69 -16.93
N MET A 147 12.72 8.28 -15.84
CA MET A 147 11.52 7.81 -15.12
C MET A 147 10.25 8.56 -15.54
N GLN A 148 10.30 9.40 -16.57
CA GLN A 148 9.16 10.16 -17.10
C GLN A 148 8.39 9.40 -18.16
#